data_cde521378b781d52b058974d0f2d0746
#
_entry.id   cde521378b781d52b058974d0f2d0746
#
_cell.length_a   1.000
_cell.length_b   1.000
_cell.length_c   1.000
_cell.angle_alpha   90.00
_cell.angle_beta   90.00
_cell.angle_gamma   90.00
#
_symmetry.space_group_name_H-M   'P 1'
#
loop_
_entity.id
_entity.type
_entity.pdbx_description
1 polymer ?
#
loop_
_entity_poly.entity_id
_entity_poly.type
_entity_poly.pdbx_seq_one_letter_code
_entity_poly.pdbx_strand_id
1 'polypeptide(L)'
;MKLGCLFSGGKDSTYAIYESIRNGHEICCLITLFPSSNESLLFHFPNIDVTPLAAKAIGIPHLVSSVNRTDLQCELRALDGLICQARLRYDIDGIVHGGISSKFQNSSFSFSCLKNSLAVVSPLWGRPAIKFMRDLISNGFKTLITSVSAMGLDQDWLGKIIGEEELEHLIELSDRNRFNLNFEGGEAETLVIDSPIHREVIEIVKSEIQWDGQRGIFKINDVALRSK
;
A
#
# COMPACT_ATOMS: atom_id res chain seq x y z
N MET A 1 -5.41 15.92 -13.85
CA MET A 1 -4.46 16.47 -12.85
C MET A 1 -3.20 15.62 -12.90
N LYS A 2 -2.06 16.26 -12.66
CA LYS A 2 -0.78 15.59 -12.37
C LYS A 2 -0.71 15.26 -10.88
N LEU A 3 -0.54 14.00 -10.52
CA LEU A 3 -0.58 13.56 -9.13
C LEU A 3 0.72 12.86 -8.71
N GLY A 4 1.14 13.09 -7.45
CA GLY A 4 2.02 12.19 -6.73
C GLY A 4 1.19 11.15 -5.97
N CYS A 5 1.69 9.94 -5.79
CA CYS A 5 0.99 8.91 -5.03
C CYS A 5 1.76 8.50 -3.78
N LEU A 6 1.11 8.53 -2.60
CA LEU A 6 1.65 7.87 -1.41
C LEU A 6 1.59 6.36 -1.65
N PHE A 7 2.76 5.73 -1.69
CA PHE A 7 2.92 4.37 -2.20
C PHE A 7 3.59 3.45 -1.20
N SER A 8 2.93 2.35 -0.90
CA SER A 8 3.43 1.26 -0.04
C SER A 8 3.69 -0.04 -0.79
N GLY A 9 3.26 -0.16 -2.04
CA GLY A 9 3.25 -1.44 -2.77
C GLY A 9 2.09 -2.35 -2.40
N GLY A 10 1.33 -2.02 -1.36
CA GLY A 10 0.14 -2.76 -0.94
C GLY A 10 -1.07 -2.52 -1.86
N LYS A 11 -2.11 -3.33 -1.67
CA LYS A 11 -3.31 -3.32 -2.51
C LYS A 11 -3.97 -1.94 -2.63
N ASP A 12 -4.05 -1.20 -1.51
CA ASP A 12 -4.80 0.06 -1.47
C ASP A 12 -4.09 1.16 -2.25
N SER A 13 -2.78 1.35 -2.02
CA SER A 13 -1.99 2.35 -2.73
C SER A 13 -1.87 2.04 -4.22
N THR A 14 -1.68 0.76 -4.58
CA THR A 14 -1.55 0.33 -5.97
C THR A 14 -2.88 0.46 -6.72
N TYR A 15 -4.00 0.11 -6.07
CA TYR A 15 -5.32 0.26 -6.67
C TYR A 15 -5.75 1.74 -6.78
N ALA A 16 -5.32 2.59 -5.84
CA ALA A 16 -5.56 4.04 -5.92
C ALA A 16 -4.85 4.66 -7.14
N ILE A 17 -3.65 4.19 -7.49
CA ILE A 17 -2.96 4.56 -8.75
C ILE A 17 -3.82 4.16 -9.95
N TYR A 18 -4.24 2.90 -10.00
CA TYR A 18 -5.05 2.34 -11.10
C TYR A 18 -6.35 3.13 -11.31
N GLU A 19 -7.12 3.37 -10.25
CA GLU A 19 -8.36 4.16 -10.31
C GLU A 19 -8.10 5.61 -10.73
N SER A 20 -7.03 6.23 -10.25
CA SER A 20 -6.66 7.59 -10.64
C SER A 20 -6.34 7.70 -12.13
N ILE A 21 -5.60 6.74 -12.67
CA ILE A 21 -5.30 6.68 -14.12
C ILE A 21 -6.60 6.48 -14.93
N ARG A 22 -7.49 5.60 -14.49
CA ARG A 22 -8.80 5.38 -15.14
C ARG A 22 -9.69 6.62 -15.13
N ASN A 23 -9.56 7.45 -14.10
CA ASN A 23 -10.27 8.72 -13.98
C ASN A 23 -9.60 9.87 -14.75
N GLY A 24 -8.59 9.56 -15.59
CA GLY A 24 -7.93 10.54 -16.45
C GLY A 24 -6.88 11.40 -15.74
N HIS A 25 -6.37 10.97 -14.58
CA HIS A 25 -5.24 11.60 -13.92
C HIS A 25 -3.91 11.01 -14.40
N GLU A 26 -2.86 11.82 -14.36
CA GLU A 26 -1.49 11.40 -14.61
C GLU A 26 -0.77 11.18 -13.27
N ILE A 27 -0.18 10.02 -13.05
CA ILE A 27 0.67 9.76 -11.86
C ILE A 27 2.12 10.02 -12.24
N CYS A 28 2.66 11.14 -11.75
CA CYS A 28 3.99 11.62 -12.10
C CYS A 28 5.10 11.02 -11.23
N CYS A 29 4.79 10.68 -9.98
CA CYS A 29 5.75 10.05 -9.07
C CYS A 29 5.05 9.26 -7.97
N LEU A 30 5.78 8.27 -7.43
CA LEU A 30 5.43 7.53 -6.22
C LEU A 30 6.25 8.09 -5.06
N ILE A 31 5.67 8.09 -3.86
CA ILE A 31 6.26 8.68 -2.66
C ILE A 31 6.18 7.66 -1.54
N THR A 32 7.34 7.25 -1.01
CA THR A 32 7.42 6.31 0.11
C THR A 32 8.29 6.87 1.22
N LEU A 33 7.79 6.85 2.44
CA LEU A 33 8.54 7.17 3.64
C LEU A 33 8.89 5.86 4.36
N PHE A 34 10.19 5.59 4.54
CA PHE A 34 10.67 4.47 5.32
C PHE A 34 10.68 4.84 6.81
N PRO A 35 9.84 4.22 7.63
CA PRO A 35 9.84 4.45 9.08
C PRO A 35 11.09 3.84 9.72
N SER A 36 11.46 4.34 10.90
CA SER A 36 12.60 3.81 11.66
C SER A 36 12.30 2.50 12.38
N SER A 37 11.05 2.12 12.50
CA SER A 37 10.59 0.87 13.13
C SER A 37 9.22 0.47 12.64
N ASN A 38 8.82 -0.77 12.97
CA ASN A 38 7.49 -1.32 12.66
C ASN A 38 6.35 -0.71 13.51
N GLU A 39 6.64 0.28 14.35
CA GLU A 39 5.65 0.96 15.21
C GLU A 39 5.13 2.27 14.61
N SER A 40 5.47 2.61 13.36
CA SER A 40 4.96 3.80 12.69
C SER A 40 3.44 3.74 12.55
N LEU A 41 2.75 4.83 12.91
CA LEU A 41 1.29 4.96 12.77
C LEU A 41 0.85 5.31 11.34
N LEU A 42 1.76 5.81 10.51
CA LEU A 42 1.45 6.27 9.15
C LEU A 42 1.95 5.32 8.06
N PHE A 43 3.10 4.67 8.27
CA PHE A 43 3.87 4.04 7.20
C PHE A 43 4.47 2.69 7.62
N HIS A 44 3.84 1.93 8.51
CA HIS A 44 4.41 0.65 8.84
C HIS A 44 3.88 -0.42 7.88
N PHE A 45 4.77 -1.23 7.36
CA PHE A 45 4.42 -2.52 6.78
C PHE A 45 5.69 -3.38 6.61
N PRO A 46 5.58 -4.68 6.75
CA PRO A 46 6.69 -5.59 6.47
C PRO A 46 7.05 -5.52 4.98
N ASN A 47 8.33 -5.72 4.68
CA ASN A 47 8.85 -5.71 3.31
C ASN A 47 8.83 -4.34 2.60
N ILE A 48 8.90 -3.22 3.35
CA ILE A 48 8.97 -1.88 2.76
C ILE A 48 10.16 -1.75 1.78
N ASP A 49 11.21 -2.50 1.99
CA ASP A 49 12.41 -2.55 1.13
C ASP A 49 12.12 -3.05 -0.29
N VAL A 50 10.96 -3.68 -0.52
CA VAL A 50 10.51 -4.11 -1.85
C VAL A 50 9.90 -2.96 -2.66
N THR A 51 9.49 -1.85 -2.02
CA THR A 51 8.82 -0.73 -2.72
C THR A 51 9.62 -0.10 -3.86
N PRO A 52 10.96 0.05 -3.79
CA PRO A 52 11.70 0.56 -4.94
C PRO A 52 11.59 -0.35 -6.17
N LEU A 53 11.58 -1.66 -5.96
CA LEU A 53 11.41 -2.63 -7.04
C LEU A 53 9.96 -2.61 -7.56
N ALA A 54 8.98 -2.51 -6.67
CA ALA A 54 7.56 -2.37 -7.04
C ALA A 54 7.30 -1.11 -7.88
N ALA A 55 7.91 0.02 -7.49
CA ALA A 55 7.85 1.25 -8.28
C ALA A 55 8.49 1.09 -9.67
N LYS A 56 9.64 0.37 -9.75
CA LYS A 56 10.29 0.04 -11.01
C LYS A 56 9.41 -0.87 -11.87
N ALA A 57 8.75 -1.86 -11.26
CA ALA A 57 7.82 -2.76 -11.96
C ALA A 57 6.64 -2.00 -12.60
N ILE A 58 6.14 -0.95 -11.95
CA ILE A 58 5.11 -0.05 -12.50
C ILE A 58 5.72 0.91 -13.54
N GLY A 59 6.99 1.27 -13.40
CA GLY A 59 7.69 2.19 -14.29
C GLY A 59 7.38 3.65 -14.05
N ILE A 60 7.05 4.03 -12.80
CA ILE A 60 6.82 5.41 -12.36
C ILE A 60 7.99 5.85 -11.46
N PRO A 61 8.50 7.11 -11.62
CA PRO A 61 9.56 7.63 -10.76
C PRO A 61 9.23 7.52 -9.27
N HIS A 62 10.21 7.17 -8.44
CA HIS A 62 10.00 6.93 -7.02
C HIS A 62 10.83 7.89 -6.16
N LEU A 63 10.18 8.63 -5.29
CA LEU A 63 10.77 9.46 -4.26
C LEU A 63 10.71 8.73 -2.93
N VAL A 64 11.85 8.63 -2.27
CA VAL A 64 11.96 7.96 -0.98
C VAL A 64 12.69 8.84 0.03
N SER A 65 12.31 8.73 1.28
CA SER A 65 13.04 9.26 2.43
C SER A 65 12.92 8.30 3.58
N SER A 66 13.85 8.36 4.52
CA SER A 66 13.83 7.56 5.74
C SER A 66 13.74 8.46 6.97
N VAL A 67 13.12 7.97 8.02
CA VAL A 67 13.06 8.64 9.34
C VAL A 67 13.88 7.84 10.33
N ASN A 68 14.69 8.53 11.12
CA ASN A 68 15.55 7.89 12.12
C ASN A 68 14.93 7.87 13.54
N ARG A 69 13.67 8.29 13.66
CA ARG A 69 12.94 8.37 14.94
C ARG A 69 11.48 7.95 14.76
N THR A 70 10.97 7.22 15.73
CA THR A 70 9.57 6.77 15.84
C THR A 70 8.68 7.85 16.47
N ASP A 71 8.72 9.08 15.98
CA ASP A 71 7.76 10.09 16.45
C ASP A 71 6.97 10.65 15.26
N LEU A 72 5.68 10.78 15.46
CA LEU A 72 4.72 11.23 14.46
C LEU A 72 5.11 12.59 13.84
N GLN A 73 5.70 13.48 14.62
CA GLN A 73 6.09 14.80 14.10
C GLN A 73 7.29 14.73 13.15
N CYS A 74 8.23 13.81 13.41
CA CYS A 74 9.35 13.56 12.50
C CYS A 74 8.85 12.91 11.20
N GLU A 75 7.92 11.96 11.29
CA GLU A 75 7.29 11.36 10.12
C GLU A 75 6.54 12.39 9.28
N LEU A 76 5.72 13.24 9.89
CA LEU A 76 4.98 14.29 9.19
C LEU A 76 5.91 15.32 8.53
N ARG A 77 7.01 15.72 9.18
CA ARG A 77 7.99 16.63 8.58
C ARG A 77 8.70 15.99 7.37
N ALA A 78 9.06 14.72 7.49
CA ALA A 78 9.69 14.00 6.38
C ALA A 78 8.72 13.83 5.21
N LEU A 79 7.45 13.56 5.48
CA LEU A 79 6.38 13.53 4.47
C LEU A 79 6.20 14.89 3.80
N ASP A 80 6.11 15.99 4.58
CA ASP A 80 6.03 17.35 4.06
C ASP A 80 7.21 17.65 3.10
N GLY A 81 8.43 17.22 3.47
CA GLY A 81 9.63 17.37 2.65
C GLY A 81 9.54 16.61 1.33
N LEU A 82 9.05 15.35 1.36
CA LEU A 82 8.85 14.56 0.15
C LEU A 82 7.77 15.14 -0.76
N ILE A 83 6.66 15.61 -0.20
CA ILE A 83 5.57 16.27 -0.95
C ILE A 83 6.07 17.56 -1.61
N CYS A 84 6.84 18.38 -0.88
CA CYS A 84 7.47 19.58 -1.43
C CYS A 84 8.42 19.22 -2.58
N GLN A 85 9.25 18.19 -2.42
CA GLN A 85 10.16 17.71 -3.46
C GLN A 85 9.40 17.20 -4.70
N ALA A 86 8.30 16.45 -4.49
CA ALA A 86 7.45 15.97 -5.57
C ALA A 86 6.84 17.14 -6.36
N ARG A 87 6.33 18.16 -5.66
CA ARG A 87 5.79 19.37 -6.28
C ARG A 87 6.83 20.09 -7.13
N LEU A 88 8.02 20.33 -6.58
CA LEU A 88 9.08 21.05 -7.27
C LEU A 88 9.65 20.30 -8.48
N ARG A 89 9.76 18.98 -8.38
CA ARG A 89 10.41 18.15 -9.41
C ARG A 89 9.46 17.71 -10.52
N TYR A 90 8.19 17.48 -10.20
CA TYR A 90 7.23 16.89 -11.13
C TYR A 90 6.04 17.80 -11.44
N ASP A 91 5.98 19.00 -10.83
CA ASP A 91 4.90 19.97 -11.06
C ASP A 91 3.52 19.34 -10.87
N ILE A 92 3.34 18.66 -9.73
CA ILE A 92 2.09 17.97 -9.40
C ILE A 92 1.03 18.93 -8.87
N ASP A 93 -0.24 18.66 -9.18
CA ASP A 93 -1.42 19.40 -8.73
C ASP A 93 -1.98 18.87 -7.41
N GLY A 94 -1.66 17.62 -7.07
CA GLY A 94 -2.20 16.96 -5.89
C GLY A 94 -1.51 15.65 -5.54
N ILE A 95 -1.95 15.09 -4.42
CA ILE A 95 -1.51 13.79 -3.89
C ILE A 95 -2.68 12.83 -3.86
N VAL A 96 -2.46 11.61 -4.36
CA VAL A 96 -3.40 10.49 -4.20
C VAL A 96 -2.91 9.54 -3.12
N HIS A 97 -3.83 8.97 -2.35
CA HIS A 97 -3.55 7.93 -1.36
C HIS A 97 -4.63 6.84 -1.36
N GLY A 98 -4.27 5.66 -0.86
CA GLY A 98 -5.12 4.47 -0.83
C GLY A 98 -6.03 4.33 0.39
N GLY A 99 -6.09 5.33 1.29
CA GLY A 99 -6.93 5.25 2.49
C GLY A 99 -8.41 5.09 2.17
N ILE A 100 -9.08 4.16 2.86
CA ILE A 100 -10.48 3.80 2.62
C ILE A 100 -11.39 4.39 3.70
N SER A 101 -10.97 4.36 4.98
CA SER A 101 -11.79 4.85 6.11
C SER A 101 -10.98 5.50 7.23
N SER A 102 -9.65 5.42 7.22
CA SER A 102 -8.79 5.98 8.26
C SER A 102 -8.82 7.52 8.27
N LYS A 103 -9.67 8.10 9.14
CA LYS A 103 -9.77 9.55 9.31
C LYS A 103 -8.45 10.18 9.73
N PHE A 104 -7.64 9.49 10.54
CA PHE A 104 -6.35 9.96 11.01
C PHE A 104 -5.36 10.14 9.85
N GLN A 105 -5.19 9.12 9.03
CA GLN A 105 -4.31 9.19 7.85
C GLN A 105 -4.81 10.26 6.87
N ASN A 106 -6.10 10.26 6.56
CA ASN A 106 -6.67 11.25 5.65
C ASN A 106 -6.47 12.68 6.13
N SER A 107 -6.67 12.96 7.43
CA SER A 107 -6.46 14.29 8.01
C SER A 107 -4.98 14.68 7.98
N SER A 108 -4.07 13.76 8.29
CA SER A 108 -2.63 13.99 8.28
C SER A 108 -2.12 14.31 6.87
N PHE A 109 -2.55 13.54 5.87
CA PHE A 109 -2.19 13.77 4.47
C PHE A 109 -2.81 15.07 3.94
N SER A 110 -4.07 15.36 4.28
CA SER A 110 -4.74 16.60 3.89
C SER A 110 -4.03 17.83 4.44
N PHE A 111 -3.55 17.78 5.67
CA PHE A 111 -2.81 18.88 6.28
C PHE A 111 -1.47 19.14 5.56
N SER A 112 -0.72 18.09 5.25
CA SER A 112 0.54 18.19 4.50
C SER A 112 0.32 18.71 3.07
N CYS A 113 -0.75 18.27 2.41
CA CYS A 113 -1.10 18.76 1.08
C CYS A 113 -1.52 20.22 1.09
N LEU A 114 -2.33 20.63 2.08
CA LEU A 114 -2.78 22.04 2.21
C LEU A 114 -1.60 22.99 2.36
N LYS A 115 -0.60 22.67 3.18
CA LYS A 115 0.63 23.45 3.32
C LYS A 115 1.35 23.65 1.98
N ASN A 116 1.29 22.68 1.10
CA ASN A 116 1.94 22.71 -0.20
C ASN A 116 1.02 23.20 -1.33
N SER A 117 -0.19 23.67 -1.01
CA SER A 117 -1.21 24.12 -1.99
C SER A 117 -1.55 23.01 -3.00
N LEU A 118 -1.62 21.77 -2.55
CA LEU A 118 -1.94 20.59 -3.35
C LEU A 118 -3.32 20.04 -3.01
N ALA A 119 -4.01 19.51 -4.02
CA ALA A 119 -5.26 18.78 -3.82
C ALA A 119 -4.99 17.39 -3.19
N VAL A 120 -6.00 16.84 -2.49
CA VAL A 120 -5.99 15.45 -2.01
C VAL A 120 -6.99 14.65 -2.81
N VAL A 121 -6.58 13.50 -3.31
CA VAL A 121 -7.39 12.57 -4.08
C VAL A 121 -7.43 11.24 -3.34
N SER A 122 -8.63 10.79 -2.95
CA SER A 122 -8.86 9.55 -2.19
C SER A 122 -9.88 8.69 -2.94
N PRO A 123 -9.48 8.01 -4.03
CA PRO A 123 -10.42 7.34 -4.94
C PRO A 123 -11.13 6.13 -4.31
N LEU A 124 -10.60 5.63 -3.18
CA LEU A 124 -11.13 4.48 -2.48
C LEU A 124 -11.99 4.85 -1.26
N TRP A 125 -12.09 6.15 -0.92
CA TRP A 125 -12.76 6.58 0.30
C TRP A 125 -14.20 6.12 0.40
N GLY A 126 -14.54 5.43 1.48
CA GLY A 126 -15.88 4.90 1.74
C GLY A 126 -16.30 3.71 0.87
N ARG A 127 -15.36 3.10 0.14
CA ARG A 127 -15.66 1.95 -0.74
C ARG A 127 -16.00 0.72 0.12
N PRO A 128 -17.13 0.00 -0.15
CA PRO A 128 -17.48 -1.22 0.58
C PRO A 128 -16.42 -2.29 0.42
N ALA A 129 -16.02 -2.93 1.54
CA ALA A 129 -14.88 -3.85 1.59
C ALA A 129 -14.97 -5.02 0.60
N ILE A 130 -16.10 -5.75 0.61
CA ILE A 130 -16.32 -6.88 -0.30
C ILE A 130 -16.22 -6.45 -1.77
N LYS A 131 -16.85 -5.30 -2.10
CA LYS A 131 -16.81 -4.77 -3.46
C LYS A 131 -15.37 -4.43 -3.86
N PHE A 132 -14.60 -3.79 -2.98
CA PHE A 132 -13.22 -3.43 -3.24
C PHE A 132 -12.34 -4.66 -3.49
N MET A 133 -12.45 -5.69 -2.64
CA MET A 133 -11.67 -6.92 -2.80
C MET A 133 -12.02 -7.67 -4.09
N ARG A 134 -13.30 -7.74 -4.45
CA ARG A 134 -13.74 -8.31 -5.74
C ARG A 134 -13.26 -7.50 -6.94
N ASP A 135 -13.28 -6.17 -6.83
CA ASP A 135 -12.76 -5.30 -7.89
C ASP A 135 -11.24 -5.49 -8.10
N LEU A 136 -10.45 -5.71 -7.03
CA LEU A 136 -9.03 -6.07 -7.14
C LEU A 136 -8.83 -7.33 -7.97
N ILE A 137 -9.53 -8.41 -7.63
CA ILE A 137 -9.41 -9.72 -8.28
C ILE A 137 -9.86 -9.63 -9.74
N SER A 138 -11.04 -9.06 -9.99
CA SER A 138 -11.64 -8.96 -11.31
C SER A 138 -10.85 -8.06 -12.26
N ASN A 139 -10.12 -7.06 -11.74
CA ASN A 139 -9.20 -6.24 -12.53
C ASN A 139 -7.80 -6.85 -12.66
N GLY A 140 -7.59 -8.11 -12.23
CA GLY A 140 -6.34 -8.85 -12.46
C GLY A 140 -5.20 -8.49 -11.51
N PHE A 141 -5.49 -7.91 -10.33
CA PHE A 141 -4.48 -7.68 -9.31
C PHE A 141 -4.09 -9.01 -8.64
N LYS A 142 -2.79 -9.28 -8.60
CA LYS A 142 -2.20 -10.38 -7.83
C LYS A 142 -1.70 -9.85 -6.50
N THR A 143 -2.54 -9.97 -5.48
CA THR A 143 -2.30 -9.42 -4.15
C THR A 143 -1.82 -10.52 -3.23
N LEU A 144 -0.56 -10.44 -2.81
CA LEU A 144 0.12 -11.36 -1.90
C LEU A 144 -0.10 -10.91 -0.45
N ILE A 145 -0.48 -11.80 0.47
CA ILE A 145 -0.53 -11.52 1.91
C ILE A 145 0.88 -11.62 2.49
N THR A 146 1.38 -10.52 3.06
CA THR A 146 2.74 -10.41 3.59
C THR A 146 2.81 -10.39 5.11
N SER A 147 1.73 -10.06 5.80
CA SER A 147 1.61 -10.29 7.23
C SER A 147 0.18 -10.54 7.65
N VAL A 148 0.02 -11.17 8.80
CA VAL A 148 -1.27 -11.39 9.46
C VAL A 148 -1.14 -11.16 10.96
N SER A 149 -2.18 -10.54 11.57
CA SER A 149 -2.25 -10.27 13.00
C SER A 149 -3.66 -10.40 13.58
N ALA A 150 -4.68 -10.54 12.72
CA ALA A 150 -6.06 -10.69 13.19
C ALA A 150 -6.35 -12.11 13.65
N MET A 151 -7.21 -12.24 14.66
CA MET A 151 -7.75 -13.53 15.07
C MET A 151 -8.45 -14.22 13.89
N GLY A 152 -8.14 -15.48 13.67
CA GLY A 152 -8.66 -16.28 12.55
C GLY A 152 -7.76 -16.30 11.32
N LEU A 153 -6.76 -15.41 11.25
CA LEU A 153 -5.72 -15.49 10.23
C LEU A 153 -4.49 -16.17 10.84
N ASP A 154 -4.13 -17.33 10.33
CA ASP A 154 -2.99 -18.14 10.76
C ASP A 154 -1.81 -18.04 9.78
N GLN A 155 -0.76 -18.82 10.05
CA GLN A 155 0.44 -18.85 9.21
C GLN A 155 0.18 -19.30 7.77
N ASP A 156 -0.90 -20.04 7.52
CA ASP A 156 -1.22 -20.57 6.19
C ASP A 156 -1.69 -19.48 5.23
N TRP A 157 -2.04 -18.30 5.74
CA TRP A 157 -2.34 -17.13 4.93
C TRP A 157 -1.09 -16.41 4.40
N LEU A 158 0.06 -16.61 5.04
CA LEU A 158 1.30 -15.94 4.67
C LEU A 158 1.84 -16.46 3.33
N GLY A 159 2.01 -15.56 2.38
CA GLY A 159 2.46 -15.90 1.03
C GLY A 159 1.34 -16.34 0.09
N LYS A 160 0.08 -16.38 0.53
CA LYS A 160 -1.06 -16.62 -0.37
C LYS A 160 -1.36 -15.39 -1.23
N ILE A 161 -1.76 -15.65 -2.47
CA ILE A 161 -2.35 -14.65 -3.36
C ILE A 161 -3.86 -14.70 -3.18
N ILE A 162 -4.48 -13.55 -2.95
CA ILE A 162 -5.93 -13.45 -2.78
C ILE A 162 -6.61 -13.63 -4.13
N GLY A 163 -7.25 -14.79 -4.33
CA GLY A 163 -8.16 -15.11 -5.42
C GLY A 163 -9.61 -15.16 -4.92
N GLU A 164 -10.54 -15.64 -5.75
CA GLU A 164 -11.96 -15.74 -5.36
C GLU A 164 -12.18 -16.69 -4.18
N GLU A 165 -11.49 -17.85 -4.15
CA GLU A 165 -11.61 -18.83 -3.05
C GLU A 165 -11.08 -18.25 -1.74
N GLU A 166 -9.90 -17.62 -1.77
CA GLU A 166 -9.33 -16.94 -0.61
C GLU A 166 -10.24 -15.81 -0.12
N LEU A 167 -10.85 -15.06 -1.03
CA LEU A 167 -11.76 -13.96 -0.66
C LEU A 167 -13.01 -14.49 0.04
N GLU A 168 -13.66 -15.52 -0.47
CA GLU A 168 -14.84 -16.10 0.20
C GLU A 168 -14.49 -16.60 1.61
N HIS A 169 -13.33 -17.25 1.77
CA HIS A 169 -12.86 -17.68 3.08
C HIS A 169 -12.54 -16.49 4.00
N LEU A 170 -11.92 -15.41 3.48
CA LEU A 170 -11.67 -14.19 4.25
C LEU A 170 -12.96 -13.50 4.70
N ILE A 171 -14.02 -13.53 3.88
CA ILE A 171 -15.34 -12.99 4.24
C ILE A 171 -15.91 -13.77 5.43
N GLU A 172 -15.92 -15.11 5.37
CA GLU A 172 -16.40 -15.97 6.48
C GLU A 172 -15.59 -15.74 7.77
N LEU A 173 -14.26 -15.64 7.66
CA LEU A 173 -13.39 -15.40 8.80
C LEU A 173 -13.60 -13.99 9.38
N SER A 174 -13.77 -12.97 8.53
CA SER A 174 -14.00 -11.60 8.97
C SER A 174 -15.32 -11.46 9.74
N ASP A 175 -16.38 -12.12 9.26
CA ASP A 175 -17.69 -12.14 9.93
C ASP A 175 -17.61 -12.84 11.29
N ARG A 176 -16.92 -13.98 11.35
CA ARG A 176 -16.74 -14.77 12.58
C ARG A 176 -15.89 -14.07 13.63
N ASN A 177 -14.78 -13.49 13.21
CA ASN A 177 -13.76 -12.92 14.10
C ASN A 177 -13.84 -11.39 14.21
N ARG A 178 -14.74 -10.75 13.45
CA ARG A 178 -15.02 -9.30 13.47
C ARG A 178 -13.80 -8.44 13.14
N PHE A 179 -12.99 -8.86 12.20
CA PHE A 179 -11.91 -8.04 11.67
C PHE A 179 -12.33 -7.30 10.39
N ASN A 180 -11.62 -6.22 10.06
CA ASN A 180 -11.90 -5.44 8.86
C ASN A 180 -11.35 -6.15 7.62
N LEU A 181 -12.23 -6.54 6.69
CA LEU A 181 -11.84 -7.22 5.44
C LEU A 181 -10.92 -6.38 4.54
N ASN A 182 -10.92 -5.05 4.67
CA ASN A 182 -9.96 -4.17 3.97
C ASN A 182 -8.58 -4.16 4.62
N PHE A 183 -8.40 -4.76 5.81
CA PHE A 183 -7.16 -4.80 6.58
C PHE A 183 -6.63 -3.43 7.02
N GLU A 184 -7.50 -2.41 7.11
CA GLU A 184 -7.09 -1.05 7.52
C GLU A 184 -6.71 -0.92 8.99
N GLY A 185 -7.09 -1.86 9.83
CA GLY A 185 -6.71 -1.94 11.24
C GLY A 185 -5.39 -2.69 11.48
N GLY A 186 -4.67 -3.06 10.41
CA GLY A 186 -3.44 -3.84 10.50
C GLY A 186 -3.69 -5.34 10.66
N GLU A 187 -4.88 -5.81 10.31
CA GLU A 187 -5.27 -7.23 10.40
C GLU A 187 -4.39 -8.12 9.52
N ALA A 188 -4.07 -7.61 8.34
CA ALA A 188 -3.11 -8.20 7.40
C ALA A 188 -2.47 -7.10 6.56
N GLU A 189 -1.25 -7.34 6.09
CA GLU A 189 -0.57 -6.48 5.12
C GLU A 189 -0.40 -7.22 3.79
N THR A 190 -0.29 -6.45 2.72
CA THR A 190 -0.27 -7.01 1.37
C THR A 190 0.80 -6.38 0.49
N LEU A 191 1.26 -7.13 -0.51
CA LEU A 191 2.08 -6.65 -1.62
C LEU A 191 1.39 -7.00 -2.94
N VAL A 192 1.26 -6.06 -3.84
CA VAL A 192 0.80 -6.34 -5.21
C VAL A 192 2.00 -6.73 -6.07
N ILE A 193 2.03 -7.99 -6.49
CA ILE A 193 3.13 -8.54 -7.30
C ILE A 193 2.87 -8.43 -8.81
N ASP A 194 1.61 -8.24 -9.20
CA ASP A 194 1.20 -7.98 -10.58
C ASP A 194 -0.16 -7.25 -10.63
N SER A 195 -0.35 -6.40 -11.62
CA SER A 195 -1.61 -5.69 -11.88
C SER A 195 -1.60 -5.08 -13.28
N PRO A 196 -2.72 -4.52 -13.78
CA PRO A 196 -2.78 -3.86 -15.09
C PRO A 196 -1.81 -2.68 -15.26
N ILE A 197 -1.36 -2.05 -14.18
CA ILE A 197 -0.40 -0.93 -14.23
C ILE A 197 1.06 -1.38 -14.13
N HIS A 198 1.34 -2.63 -13.82
CA HIS A 198 2.68 -3.18 -13.82
C HIS A 198 3.16 -3.43 -15.26
N ARG A 199 4.39 -3.03 -15.57
CA ARG A 199 5.08 -3.36 -16.83
C ARG A 199 5.81 -4.70 -16.73
N GLU A 200 6.25 -5.03 -15.50
CA GLU A 200 6.94 -6.28 -15.17
C GLU A 200 6.29 -6.91 -13.93
N VAL A 201 6.35 -8.24 -13.83
CA VAL A 201 5.86 -8.99 -12.67
C VAL A 201 6.94 -9.04 -11.60
N ILE A 202 6.57 -8.87 -10.33
CA ILE A 202 7.47 -9.08 -9.19
C ILE A 202 7.47 -10.57 -8.87
N GLU A 203 8.60 -11.22 -9.07
CA GLU A 203 8.83 -12.63 -8.71
C GLU A 203 9.53 -12.72 -7.35
N ILE A 204 8.94 -13.46 -6.43
CA ILE A 204 9.55 -13.72 -5.12
C ILE A 204 10.56 -14.85 -5.29
N VAL A 205 11.85 -14.52 -5.22
CA VAL A 205 12.94 -15.50 -5.40
C VAL A 205 13.25 -16.23 -4.10
N LYS A 206 13.23 -15.50 -2.97
CA LYS A 206 13.51 -16.05 -1.65
C LYS A 206 12.65 -15.39 -0.59
N SER A 207 12.03 -16.21 0.24
CA SER A 207 11.22 -15.76 1.37
C SER A 207 11.33 -16.72 2.54
N GLU A 208 10.89 -16.28 3.71
CA GLU A 208 10.75 -17.09 4.91
C GLU A 208 9.47 -16.68 5.66
N ILE A 209 8.83 -17.62 6.33
CA ILE A 209 7.71 -17.35 7.22
C ILE A 209 8.25 -17.20 8.64
N GLN A 210 7.95 -16.07 9.27
CA GLN A 210 8.20 -15.81 10.68
C GLN A 210 6.87 -15.78 11.39
N TRP A 211 6.66 -16.73 12.34
CA TRP A 211 5.41 -16.91 13.07
C TRP A 211 5.66 -17.02 14.56
N ASP A 212 4.94 -16.23 15.37
CA ASP A 212 5.10 -16.21 16.83
C ASP A 212 4.00 -16.98 17.60
N GLY A 213 3.06 -17.59 16.90
CA GLY A 213 1.90 -18.29 17.45
C GLY A 213 0.59 -17.49 17.36
N GLN A 214 0.65 -16.20 17.06
CA GLN A 214 -0.53 -15.31 16.91
C GLN A 214 -0.41 -14.38 15.71
N ARG A 215 0.81 -13.98 15.36
CA ARG A 215 1.11 -13.04 14.27
C ARG A 215 2.22 -13.60 13.41
N GLY A 216 2.25 -13.18 12.18
CA GLY A 216 3.33 -13.60 11.30
C GLY A 216 3.62 -12.65 10.17
N ILE A 217 4.80 -12.86 9.62
CA ILE A 217 5.32 -12.11 8.48
C ILE A 217 5.83 -13.10 7.44
N PHE A 218 5.41 -12.92 6.20
CA PHE A 218 6.07 -13.48 5.02
C PHE A 218 7.18 -12.54 4.64
N LYS A 219 8.37 -12.78 5.19
CA LYS A 219 9.54 -11.94 4.95
C LYS A 219 10.12 -12.26 3.59
N ILE A 220 10.17 -11.26 2.75
CA ILE A 220 10.74 -11.34 1.40
C ILE A 220 12.22 -10.98 1.51
N ASN A 221 13.09 -11.93 1.18
CA ASN A 221 14.54 -11.77 1.28
C ASN A 221 15.19 -11.46 -0.07
N ASP A 222 14.55 -11.88 -1.18
CA ASP A 222 15.02 -11.61 -2.52
C ASP A 222 13.85 -11.58 -3.53
N VAL A 223 13.93 -10.66 -4.48
CA VAL A 223 12.91 -10.44 -5.52
C VAL A 223 13.57 -10.14 -6.85
N ALA A 224 12.92 -10.56 -7.94
CA ALA A 224 13.31 -10.24 -9.30
C ALA A 224 12.14 -9.61 -10.08
N LEU A 225 12.46 -8.90 -11.16
CA LEU A 225 11.47 -8.46 -12.14
C LEU A 225 11.50 -9.39 -13.34
N ARG A 226 10.31 -9.80 -13.78
CA ARG A 226 10.12 -10.65 -14.95
C ARG A 226 9.18 -9.96 -15.95
N SER A 227 9.53 -10.00 -17.22
CA SER A 227 8.64 -9.52 -18.30
C SER A 227 7.31 -10.28 -18.29
N LYS A 228 6.24 -9.57 -18.61
CA LYS A 228 4.89 -10.15 -18.79
C LYS A 228 4.81 -10.99 -20.04
#